data_35a0ea621004e84455d8b71d97eefb5c
#
_entry.id   35a0ea621004e84455d8b71d97eefb5c
#
_cell.length_a   1.000
_cell.length_b   1.000
_cell.length_c   1.000
_cell.angle_alpha   90.00
_cell.angle_beta   90.00
_cell.angle_gamma   90.00
#
_symmetry.space_group_name_H-M   'P 1'
#
loop_
_entity.id
_entity.type
_entity.pdbx_description
1 polymer ?
#
loop_
_entity_poly.entity_id
_entity_poly.type
_entity_poly.pdbx_seq_one_letter_code
_entity_poly.pdbx_strand_id
1 'polypeptide(L)'
;MNDILVQLNSSPILLICLLLIIYTITAMMRRGEIGSIGKDGIKFNRNFIDSTQIDSIKKDVAELQVNMKITLECVHDIELATMRLQIMSDKTDMHTKLKIYDEYKAKGGNSYIDIYIQQIKKEALCAKD
;
A
#
# COMPACT_ATOMS: atom_id res chain seq x y z
N MET A 1 18.00 46.13 31.26
CA MET A 1 17.05 46.07 30.14
C MET A 1 17.34 47.12 29.05
N ASN A 2 17.90 48.28 29.41
CA ASN A 2 18.26 49.33 28.44
C ASN A 2 19.44 48.93 27.52
N ASP A 3 20.40 48.14 28.00
CA ASP A 3 21.60 47.77 27.22
C ASP A 3 21.31 46.88 26.04
N ILE A 4 20.28 46.00 26.14
CA ILE A 4 19.85 45.13 25.04
C ILE A 4 19.15 45.93 23.95
N LEU A 5 18.35 46.94 24.31
CA LEU A 5 17.71 47.82 23.36
C LEU A 5 18.69 48.71 22.61
N VAL A 6 19.75 49.15 23.27
CA VAL A 6 20.83 49.96 22.67
C VAL A 6 21.65 49.09 21.69
N GLN A 7 21.95 47.83 22.04
CA GLN A 7 22.65 46.91 21.15
C GLN A 7 21.81 46.49 19.92
N LEU A 8 20.50 46.31 20.07
CA LEU A 8 19.59 46.05 18.97
C LEU A 8 19.52 47.21 17.97
N ASN A 9 19.58 48.46 18.46
CA ASN A 9 19.52 49.63 17.60
C ASN A 9 20.86 49.92 16.87
N SER A 10 21.96 49.36 17.35
CA SER A 10 23.29 49.51 16.73
C SER A 10 23.60 48.45 15.65
N SER A 11 22.81 47.39 15.55
CA SER A 11 23.05 46.32 14.57
C SER A 11 21.79 46.04 13.74
N PRO A 12 21.68 46.58 12.53
CA PRO A 12 20.52 46.40 11.65
C PRO A 12 20.28 44.92 11.34
N ILE A 13 21.32 44.09 11.36
CA ILE A 13 21.22 42.63 11.12
C ILE A 13 20.44 41.94 12.23
N LEU A 14 20.71 42.28 13.51
CA LEU A 14 19.98 41.71 14.65
C LEU A 14 18.50 42.09 14.62
N LEU A 15 18.19 43.32 14.23
CA LEU A 15 16.81 43.80 14.11
C LEU A 15 16.07 43.05 13.00
N ILE A 16 16.68 42.81 11.84
CA ILE A 16 16.10 42.02 10.75
C ILE A 16 15.89 40.58 11.20
N CYS A 17 16.85 39.94 11.87
CA CYS A 17 16.69 38.59 12.39
C CYS A 17 15.52 38.48 13.38
N LEU A 18 15.37 39.45 14.27
CA LEU A 18 14.27 39.50 15.24
C LEU A 18 12.89 39.62 14.52
N LEU A 19 12.80 40.49 13.52
CA LEU A 19 11.59 40.65 12.72
C LEU A 19 11.24 39.39 11.96
N LEU A 20 12.22 38.69 11.39
CA LEU A 20 11.99 37.40 10.73
C LEU A 20 11.50 36.32 11.70
N ILE A 21 12.04 36.26 12.91
CA ILE A 21 11.58 35.31 13.95
C ILE A 21 10.14 35.62 14.34
N ILE A 22 9.79 36.90 14.58
CA ILE A 22 8.44 37.33 14.92
C ILE A 22 7.48 37.01 13.77
N TYR A 23 7.90 37.25 12.52
CA TYR A 23 7.09 36.93 11.33
C TYR A 23 6.84 35.44 11.21
N THR A 24 7.85 34.58 11.36
CA THR A 24 7.70 33.13 11.29
C THR A 24 6.77 32.62 12.39
N ILE A 25 6.93 33.08 13.63
CA ILE A 25 6.07 32.68 14.76
C ILE A 25 4.62 33.11 14.49
N THR A 26 4.38 34.33 14.01
CA THR A 26 3.01 34.81 13.70
C THR A 26 2.42 34.06 12.53
N ALA A 27 3.20 33.68 11.53
CA ALA A 27 2.74 32.85 10.42
C ALA A 27 2.34 31.45 10.89
N MET A 28 3.12 30.83 11.77
CA MET A 28 2.81 29.51 12.37
C MET A 28 1.57 29.57 13.27
N MET A 29 1.39 30.67 14.03
CA MET A 29 0.16 30.89 14.82
C MET A 29 -1.08 31.01 13.92
N ARG A 30 -0.98 31.76 12.82
CA ARG A 30 -2.08 31.90 11.85
C ARG A 30 -2.45 30.58 11.18
N ARG A 31 -1.49 29.67 11.00
CA ARG A 31 -1.72 28.32 10.47
C ARG A 31 -2.25 27.34 11.51
N GLY A 32 -2.37 27.75 12.79
CA GLY A 32 -2.80 26.88 13.88
C GLY A 32 -1.77 25.84 14.32
N GLU A 33 -0.52 25.98 13.86
CA GLU A 33 0.57 25.06 14.19
C GLU A 33 1.04 25.23 15.65
N ILE A 34 0.93 26.47 16.18
CA ILE A 34 1.28 26.80 17.57
C ILE A 34 -0.02 26.99 18.37
N GLY A 35 -0.21 26.14 19.38
CA GLY A 35 -1.36 26.22 20.26
C GLY A 35 -1.28 27.34 21.30
N SER A 36 -0.09 27.56 21.90
CA SER A 36 0.14 28.64 22.87
C SER A 36 1.62 28.95 23.07
N ILE A 37 1.90 30.20 23.37
CA ILE A 37 3.25 30.68 23.79
C ILE A 37 3.14 31.14 25.23
N GLY A 38 3.91 30.56 26.14
CA GLY A 38 3.90 30.87 27.56
C GLY A 38 5.28 30.84 28.16
N LYS A 39 5.38 31.03 29.50
CA LYS A 39 6.62 30.98 30.25
C LYS A 39 7.36 29.66 30.14
N ASP A 40 6.64 28.57 29.86
CA ASP A 40 7.16 27.22 29.72
C ASP A 40 7.60 26.87 28.28
N GLY A 41 7.61 27.88 27.38
CA GLY A 41 7.98 27.71 25.97
C GLY A 41 6.81 27.71 25.00
N ILE A 42 7.08 27.20 23.77
CA ILE A 42 6.12 27.14 22.68
C ILE A 42 5.47 25.74 22.70
N LYS A 43 4.16 25.69 22.85
CA LYS A 43 3.40 24.44 22.72
C LYS A 43 2.86 24.32 21.31
N PHE A 44 3.30 23.31 20.59
CA PHE A 44 2.77 22.99 19.26
C PHE A 44 1.41 22.29 19.39
N ASN A 45 0.50 22.63 18.52
CA ASN A 45 -0.80 21.94 18.44
C ASN A 45 -0.59 20.55 17.81
N ARG A 46 -0.64 19.49 18.62
CA ARG A 46 -0.53 18.10 18.15
C ARG A 46 -1.70 17.68 17.26
N ASN A 47 -2.78 18.44 17.24
CA ASN A 47 -3.97 18.17 16.44
C ASN A 47 -3.90 18.81 15.04
N PHE A 48 -2.69 19.12 14.55
CA PHE A 48 -2.50 19.71 13.23
C PHE A 48 -2.88 18.74 12.07
N ILE A 49 -2.89 17.46 12.33
CA ILE A 49 -3.53 16.51 11.41
C ILE A 49 -5.02 16.59 11.72
N ASP A 50 -5.77 17.24 10.85
CA ASP A 50 -7.21 17.33 10.93
C ASP A 50 -7.81 15.92 11.06
N SER A 51 -8.59 15.68 12.11
CA SER A 51 -9.21 14.37 12.37
C SER A 51 -10.01 13.89 11.16
N THR A 52 -10.58 14.82 10.38
CA THR A 52 -11.29 14.53 9.14
C THR A 52 -10.38 13.94 8.05
N GLN A 53 -9.11 14.38 7.97
CA GLN A 53 -8.13 13.82 7.04
C GLN A 53 -7.71 12.41 7.45
N ILE A 54 -7.54 12.16 8.75
CA ILE A 54 -7.22 10.82 9.27
C ILE A 54 -8.38 9.87 8.97
N ASP A 55 -9.61 10.29 9.17
CA ASP A 55 -10.79 9.45 8.95
C ASP A 55 -11.00 9.18 7.44
N SER A 56 -10.70 10.16 6.57
CA SER A 56 -10.65 9.95 5.12
C SER A 56 -9.59 8.91 4.74
N ILE A 57 -8.37 9.05 5.22
CA ILE A 57 -7.27 8.10 4.93
C ILE A 57 -7.63 6.70 5.43
N LYS A 58 -8.22 6.55 6.62
CA LYS A 58 -8.68 5.25 7.14
C LYS A 58 -9.71 4.61 6.21
N LYS A 59 -10.66 5.40 5.69
CA LYS A 59 -11.66 4.93 4.75
C LYS A 59 -11.01 4.45 3.45
N ASP A 60 -10.10 5.25 2.89
CA ASP A 60 -9.41 4.93 1.64
C ASP A 60 -8.55 3.67 1.79
N VAL A 61 -7.87 3.51 2.95
CA VAL A 61 -7.10 2.29 3.26
C VAL A 61 -8.01 1.06 3.38
N ALA A 62 -9.18 1.17 4.01
CA ALA A 62 -10.13 0.08 4.10
C ALA A 62 -10.67 -0.33 2.71
N GLU A 63 -10.97 0.63 1.84
CA GLU A 63 -11.39 0.38 0.46
C GLU A 63 -10.28 -0.29 -0.35
N LEU A 64 -9.03 0.17 -0.22
CA LEU A 64 -7.87 -0.44 -0.86
C LEU A 64 -7.67 -1.90 -0.40
N GLN A 65 -7.88 -2.22 0.88
CA GLN A 65 -7.77 -3.58 1.39
C GLN A 65 -8.82 -4.50 0.76
N VAL A 66 -10.07 -4.03 0.61
CA VAL A 66 -11.14 -4.79 -0.06
C VAL A 66 -10.80 -5.02 -1.54
N ASN A 67 -10.39 -3.99 -2.25
CA ASN A 67 -10.02 -4.08 -3.66
C ASN A 67 -8.83 -5.00 -3.88
N MET A 68 -7.84 -4.97 -2.99
CA MET A 68 -6.69 -5.87 -3.04
C MET A 68 -7.10 -7.33 -2.86
N LYS A 69 -8.03 -7.62 -1.94
CA LYS A 69 -8.56 -8.98 -1.74
C LYS A 69 -9.27 -9.49 -2.99
N ILE A 70 -10.15 -8.68 -3.58
CA ILE A 70 -10.87 -9.04 -4.83
C ILE A 70 -9.87 -9.28 -5.96
N THR A 71 -8.84 -8.44 -6.08
CA THR A 71 -7.81 -8.59 -7.11
C THR A 71 -7.04 -9.89 -6.93
N LEU A 72 -6.66 -10.25 -5.71
CA LEU A 72 -5.98 -11.52 -5.42
C LEU A 72 -6.84 -12.75 -5.77
N GLU A 73 -8.13 -12.70 -5.46
CA GLU A 73 -9.08 -13.76 -5.84
C GLU A 73 -9.19 -13.88 -7.38
N CYS A 74 -9.32 -12.77 -8.09
CA CYS A 74 -9.34 -12.76 -9.55
C CYS A 74 -8.04 -13.31 -10.17
N VAL A 75 -6.87 -12.92 -9.63
CA VAL A 75 -5.57 -13.43 -10.09
C VAL A 75 -5.49 -14.94 -9.89
N HIS A 76 -5.92 -15.45 -8.74
CA HIS A 76 -5.97 -16.88 -8.47
C HIS A 76 -6.86 -17.63 -9.47
N ASP A 77 -8.06 -17.11 -9.76
CA ASP A 77 -8.99 -17.71 -10.73
C ASP A 77 -8.40 -17.73 -12.15
N ILE A 78 -7.73 -16.65 -12.57
CA ILE A 78 -7.05 -16.57 -13.86
C ILE A 78 -5.90 -17.60 -13.92
N GLU A 79 -5.14 -17.76 -12.85
CA GLU A 79 -4.06 -18.72 -12.76
C GLU A 79 -4.60 -20.17 -12.94
N LEU A 80 -5.66 -20.53 -12.21
CA LEU A 80 -6.33 -21.84 -12.35
C LEU A 80 -6.90 -22.04 -13.76
N ALA A 81 -7.50 -21.02 -14.36
CA ALA A 81 -8.00 -21.08 -15.73
C ALA A 81 -6.87 -21.30 -16.75
N THR A 82 -5.74 -20.62 -16.57
CA THR A 82 -4.56 -20.75 -17.42
C THR A 82 -3.96 -22.14 -17.33
N MET A 83 -3.79 -22.69 -16.12
CA MET A 83 -3.34 -24.06 -15.91
C MET A 83 -4.27 -25.09 -16.58
N ARG A 84 -5.56 -24.89 -16.48
CA ARG A 84 -6.58 -25.72 -17.15
C ARG A 84 -6.40 -25.75 -18.66
N LEU A 85 -6.23 -24.58 -19.28
CA LEU A 85 -5.99 -24.46 -20.71
C LEU A 85 -4.69 -25.16 -21.14
N GLN A 86 -3.62 -25.05 -20.35
CA GLN A 86 -2.35 -25.71 -20.62
C GLN A 86 -2.47 -27.24 -20.53
N ILE A 87 -3.17 -27.77 -19.52
CA ILE A 87 -3.42 -29.20 -19.36
C ILE A 87 -4.25 -29.76 -20.54
N MET A 88 -5.25 -29.01 -20.98
CA MET A 88 -6.14 -29.43 -22.09
C MET A 88 -5.54 -29.19 -23.47
N SER A 89 -4.44 -28.46 -23.59
CA SER A 89 -3.83 -28.16 -24.88
C SER A 89 -3.15 -29.38 -25.49
N ASP A 90 -3.41 -29.63 -26.76
CA ASP A 90 -2.75 -30.70 -27.54
C ASP A 90 -1.27 -30.43 -27.79
N LYS A 91 -0.83 -29.15 -27.62
CA LYS A 91 0.58 -28.75 -27.79
C LYS A 91 1.43 -29.05 -26.57
N THR A 92 0.82 -29.36 -25.42
CA THR A 92 1.53 -29.67 -24.17
C THR A 92 1.77 -31.18 -24.10
N ASP A 93 3.04 -31.56 -23.90
CA ASP A 93 3.40 -32.96 -23.74
C ASP A 93 2.86 -33.55 -22.41
N MET A 94 2.74 -34.87 -22.35
CA MET A 94 2.11 -35.56 -21.21
C MET A 94 2.84 -35.33 -19.88
N HIS A 95 4.17 -35.27 -19.90
CA HIS A 95 4.95 -35.04 -18.68
C HIS A 95 4.68 -33.65 -18.11
N THR A 96 4.68 -32.64 -18.97
CA THR A 96 4.35 -31.24 -18.60
C THR A 96 2.91 -31.11 -18.12
N LYS A 97 1.95 -31.79 -18.77
CA LYS A 97 0.54 -31.82 -18.32
C LYS A 97 0.40 -32.34 -16.89
N LEU A 98 1.10 -33.42 -16.56
CA LEU A 98 1.05 -34.01 -15.21
C LEU A 98 1.66 -33.07 -14.16
N LYS A 99 2.78 -32.42 -14.47
CA LYS A 99 3.40 -31.45 -13.55
C LYS A 99 2.46 -30.26 -13.28
N ILE A 100 1.87 -29.66 -14.33
CA ILE A 100 0.90 -28.56 -14.19
C ILE A 100 -0.33 -29.03 -13.42
N TYR A 101 -0.78 -30.25 -13.63
CA TYR A 101 -1.92 -30.83 -12.91
C TYR A 101 -1.66 -30.94 -11.41
N ASP A 102 -0.47 -31.36 -10.99
CA ASP A 102 -0.10 -31.44 -9.58
C ASP A 102 -0.11 -30.02 -8.93
N GLU A 103 0.41 -29.00 -9.63
CA GLU A 103 0.36 -27.61 -9.19
C GLU A 103 -1.08 -27.08 -9.13
N TYR A 104 -1.89 -27.42 -10.14
CA TYR A 104 -3.32 -27.06 -10.21
C TYR A 104 -4.10 -27.63 -9.02
N LYS A 105 -3.85 -28.88 -8.65
CA LYS A 105 -4.49 -29.52 -7.48
C LYS A 105 -4.04 -28.88 -6.17
N ALA A 106 -2.76 -28.58 -6.01
CA ALA A 106 -2.21 -27.91 -4.83
C ALA A 106 -2.84 -26.53 -4.60
N LYS A 107 -3.27 -25.85 -5.69
CA LYS A 107 -3.95 -24.55 -5.66
C LYS A 107 -5.49 -24.65 -5.53
N GLY A 108 -6.06 -25.83 -5.30
CA GLY A 108 -7.50 -26.02 -5.13
C GLY A 108 -8.28 -26.18 -6.42
N GLY A 109 -7.62 -26.61 -7.49
CA GLY A 109 -8.26 -26.89 -8.78
C GLY A 109 -9.36 -27.95 -8.69
N ASN A 110 -10.40 -27.80 -9.50
CA ASN A 110 -11.61 -28.62 -9.46
C ASN A 110 -11.43 -30.04 -10.06
N SER A 111 -12.40 -30.91 -9.78
CA SER A 111 -12.41 -32.31 -10.20
C SER A 111 -12.64 -32.58 -11.69
N TYR A 112 -13.05 -31.58 -12.49
CA TYR A 112 -13.23 -31.75 -13.94
C TYR A 112 -11.91 -32.13 -14.62
N ILE A 113 -10.82 -31.51 -14.27
CA ILE A 113 -9.50 -31.84 -14.82
C ILE A 113 -9.01 -33.19 -14.34
N ASP A 114 -9.43 -33.66 -13.16
CA ASP A 114 -9.12 -35.01 -12.66
C ASP A 114 -9.65 -36.09 -13.65
N ILE A 115 -10.86 -35.92 -14.10
CA ILE A 115 -11.49 -36.87 -15.08
C ILE A 115 -10.70 -36.85 -16.40
N TYR A 116 -10.36 -35.67 -16.90
CA TYR A 116 -9.60 -35.55 -18.14
C TYR A 116 -8.20 -36.21 -18.03
N ILE A 117 -7.48 -35.97 -16.96
CA ILE A 117 -6.16 -36.59 -16.71
C ILE A 117 -6.25 -38.11 -16.59
N GLN A 118 -7.30 -38.64 -15.93
CA GLN A 118 -7.51 -40.07 -15.84
C GLN A 118 -7.77 -40.69 -17.21
N GLN A 119 -8.58 -40.02 -18.08
CA GLN A 119 -8.85 -40.46 -19.40
C GLN A 119 -7.59 -40.54 -20.27
N ILE A 120 -6.78 -39.49 -20.33
CA ILE A 120 -5.55 -39.52 -21.15
C ILE A 120 -4.49 -40.48 -20.63
N LYS A 121 -4.43 -40.73 -19.30
CA LYS A 121 -3.57 -41.78 -18.74
C LYS A 121 -4.02 -43.18 -19.22
N LYS A 122 -5.31 -43.43 -19.26
CA LYS A 122 -5.86 -44.70 -19.74
C LYS A 122 -5.57 -44.91 -21.23
N GLU A 123 -5.78 -43.89 -22.05
CA GLU A 123 -5.49 -43.91 -23.48
C GLU A 123 -3.99 -44.18 -23.76
N ALA A 124 -3.09 -43.54 -23.00
CA ALA A 124 -1.65 -43.73 -23.11
C ALA A 124 -1.17 -45.16 -22.71
N LEU A 125 -1.91 -45.82 -21.81
CA LEU A 125 -1.64 -47.21 -21.45
C LEU A 125 -2.10 -48.19 -22.57
N CYS A 126 -3.29 -47.97 -23.12
CA CYS A 126 -3.82 -48.80 -24.21
C CYS A 126 -3.05 -48.67 -25.53
N ALA A 127 -2.31 -47.59 -25.75
CA ALA A 127 -1.51 -47.37 -26.95
C ALA A 127 -0.12 -48.08 -26.91
N LYS A 128 0.23 -48.73 -25.81
CA LYS A 128 1.49 -49.49 -25.64
C LYS A 128 1.37 -50.99 -25.83
N ASP A 129 0.13 -51.48 -25.91
CA ASP A 129 -0.21 -52.86 -26.25
C ASP A 129 -0.49 -53.00 -27.76
#